data_976166f19195182e387ab0a56fe529d6
#
_entry.id   976166f19195182e387ab0a56fe529d6
#
_cell.length_a   1.000
_cell.length_b   1.000
_cell.length_c   1.000
_cell.angle_alpha   90.00
_cell.angle_beta   90.00
_cell.angle_gamma   90.00
#
_symmetry.space_group_name_H-M   'P 1'
#
loop_
_entity.id
_entity.type
_entity.pdbx_description
1 polymer ?
#
loop_
_entity_poly.entity_id
_entity_poly.type
_entity_poly.pdbx_seq_one_letter_code
_entity_poly.pdbx_strand_id
1 'polypeptide(L)'
;MNVYRCVSREQVERYLTPLTDDLLMGVINELSANMVVRDEDKAFIARVYSYAFVGLMLDWIKDDMRGDPEKLVARFALVIHDDLLGALNRFRVG
;
A
#
# COMPACT_ATOMS: atom_id res chain seq x y z
N MET A 1 9.24 -6.39 28.83
CA MET A 1 9.82 -6.10 27.51
C MET A 1 8.72 -6.02 26.47
N ASN A 2 8.78 -5.00 25.66
CA ASN A 2 7.75 -4.83 24.61
C ASN A 2 8.06 -5.76 23.44
N VAL A 3 7.06 -6.53 23.03
CA VAL A 3 7.22 -7.52 21.96
C VAL A 3 7.69 -6.88 20.66
N TYR A 4 7.15 -5.71 20.31
CA TYR A 4 7.50 -5.05 19.06
C TYR A 4 8.95 -4.61 18.98
N ARG A 5 9.63 -4.46 20.13
CA ARG A 5 11.07 -4.15 20.14
C ARG A 5 11.92 -5.32 19.72
N CYS A 6 11.36 -6.53 19.77
CA CYS A 6 12.04 -7.73 19.34
C CYS A 6 11.90 -7.98 17.84
N VAL A 7 11.04 -7.22 17.18
CA VAL A 7 10.77 -7.36 15.75
C VAL A 7 11.52 -6.24 15.02
N SER A 8 12.43 -6.62 14.13
CA SER A 8 13.16 -5.65 13.34
C SER A 8 12.25 -5.01 12.29
N ARG A 9 12.61 -3.80 11.89
CA ARG A 9 11.93 -3.10 10.79
C ARG A 9 11.90 -3.97 9.54
N GLU A 10 13.01 -4.63 9.25
CA GLU A 10 13.14 -5.50 8.10
C GLU A 10 12.15 -6.67 8.13
N GLN A 11 11.93 -7.26 9.30
CA GLN A 11 10.96 -8.36 9.46
C GLN A 11 9.55 -7.86 9.23
N VAL A 12 9.21 -6.69 9.75
CA VAL A 12 7.88 -6.08 9.55
C VAL A 12 7.65 -5.79 8.08
N GLU A 13 8.62 -5.20 7.41
CA GLU A 13 8.54 -4.92 5.97
C GLU A 13 8.35 -6.21 5.17
N ARG A 14 9.11 -7.24 5.52
CA ARG A 14 9.06 -8.53 4.82
C ARG A 14 7.70 -9.19 4.96
N TYR A 15 7.03 -8.99 6.08
CA TYR A 15 5.70 -9.54 6.33
C TYR A 15 4.60 -8.69 5.69
N LEU A 16 4.66 -7.38 5.87
CA LEU A 16 3.60 -6.46 5.43
C LEU A 16 3.60 -6.18 3.93
N THR A 17 4.78 -6.11 3.33
CA THR A 17 4.88 -5.71 1.92
C THR A 17 4.12 -6.65 0.99
N PRO A 18 4.28 -7.99 1.09
CA PRO A 18 3.51 -8.89 0.21
C PRO A 18 2.00 -8.79 0.43
N LEU A 19 1.56 -8.67 1.68
CA LEU A 19 0.14 -8.55 2.01
C LEU A 19 -0.45 -7.29 1.41
N THR A 20 0.25 -6.18 1.58
CA THR A 20 -0.18 -4.87 1.09
C THR A 20 -0.20 -4.87 -0.44
N ASP A 21 0.82 -5.46 -1.05
CA ASP A 21 0.93 -5.56 -2.50
C ASP A 21 -0.27 -6.31 -3.08
N ASP A 22 -0.64 -7.43 -2.48
CA ASP A 22 -1.80 -8.22 -2.91
C ASP A 22 -3.11 -7.43 -2.78
N LEU A 23 -3.28 -6.71 -1.68
CA LEU A 23 -4.47 -5.88 -1.47
C LEU A 23 -4.55 -4.76 -2.51
N LEU A 24 -3.43 -4.11 -2.78
CA LEU A 24 -3.37 -3.04 -3.78
C LEU A 24 -3.60 -3.56 -5.18
N MET A 25 -3.07 -4.73 -5.51
CA MET A 25 -3.33 -5.36 -6.82
C MET A 25 -4.82 -5.62 -7.01
N GLY A 26 -5.52 -6.05 -5.96
CA GLY A 26 -6.96 -6.23 -6.01
C GLY A 26 -7.69 -4.93 -6.36
N VAL A 27 -7.33 -3.85 -5.67
CA VAL A 27 -7.93 -2.53 -5.92
C VAL A 27 -7.58 -2.04 -7.33
N ILE A 28 -6.34 -2.18 -7.74
CA ILE A 28 -5.87 -1.77 -9.07
C ILE A 28 -6.63 -2.51 -10.16
N ASN A 29 -6.83 -3.81 -10.00
CA ASN A 29 -7.56 -4.61 -10.96
C ASN A 29 -9.03 -4.16 -11.08
N GLU A 30 -9.65 -3.80 -9.96
CA GLU A 30 -11.01 -3.26 -9.98
C GLU A 30 -11.07 -1.92 -10.70
N LEU A 31 -10.15 -1.01 -10.37
CA LEU A 31 -10.12 0.33 -10.97
C LEU A 31 -9.79 0.29 -12.46
N SER A 32 -9.03 -0.69 -12.90
CA SER A 32 -8.59 -0.81 -14.29
C SER A 32 -9.47 -1.77 -15.13
N ALA A 33 -10.64 -2.14 -14.61
CA ALA A 33 -11.51 -3.11 -15.30
C ALA A 33 -11.88 -2.67 -16.70
N ASN A 34 -12.01 -1.37 -16.95
CA ASN A 34 -12.37 -0.80 -18.26
C ASN A 34 -11.16 -0.20 -18.97
N MET A 35 -9.96 -0.52 -18.53
CA MET A 35 -8.72 0.01 -19.09
C MET A 35 -7.79 -1.14 -19.50
N VAL A 36 -6.96 -0.87 -20.49
CA VAL A 36 -5.87 -1.78 -20.83
C VAL A 36 -4.59 -1.20 -20.24
N VAL A 37 -4.08 -1.85 -19.21
CA VAL A 37 -2.83 -1.46 -18.53
C VAL A 37 -1.95 -2.70 -18.46
N ARG A 38 -0.68 -2.55 -18.80
CA ARG A 38 0.26 -3.68 -18.77
C ARG A 38 0.42 -4.21 -17.35
N ASP A 39 0.55 -5.52 -17.21
CA ASP A 39 0.69 -6.14 -15.90
C ASP A 39 1.92 -5.62 -15.16
N GLU A 40 3.02 -5.39 -15.87
CA GLU A 40 4.24 -4.82 -15.28
C GLU A 40 4.01 -3.42 -14.72
N ASP A 41 3.18 -2.62 -15.38
CA ASP A 41 2.86 -1.26 -14.91
C ASP A 41 1.94 -1.32 -13.69
N LYS A 42 0.96 -2.23 -13.68
CA LYS A 42 0.12 -2.45 -12.51
C LYS A 42 0.96 -2.89 -11.30
N ALA A 43 1.87 -3.81 -11.51
CA ALA A 43 2.75 -4.30 -10.46
C ALA A 43 3.65 -3.19 -9.92
N PHE A 44 4.14 -2.33 -10.79
CA PHE A 44 4.96 -1.18 -10.39
C PHE A 44 4.17 -0.21 -9.51
N ILE A 45 2.94 0.12 -9.93
CA ILE A 45 2.05 1.02 -9.18
C ILE A 45 1.77 0.42 -7.80
N ALA A 46 1.42 -0.86 -7.75
CA ALA A 46 1.16 -1.55 -6.49
C ALA A 46 2.37 -1.47 -5.56
N ARG A 47 3.56 -1.68 -6.10
CA ARG A 47 4.79 -1.65 -5.31
C ARG A 47 5.07 -0.27 -4.72
N VAL A 48 4.90 0.79 -5.51
CA VAL A 48 5.10 2.16 -5.03
C VAL A 48 4.20 2.46 -3.83
N TYR A 49 2.91 2.13 -3.95
CA TYR A 49 1.96 2.42 -2.89
C TYR A 49 2.07 1.44 -1.71
N SER A 50 2.55 0.21 -1.97
CA SER A 50 2.87 -0.72 -0.89
C SER A 50 3.97 -0.18 0.01
N TYR A 51 5.03 0.36 -0.56
CA TYR A 51 6.10 0.95 0.22
C TYR A 51 5.62 2.16 1.01
N ALA A 52 4.75 2.97 0.43
CA ALA A 52 4.18 4.11 1.12
C ALA A 52 3.34 3.67 2.33
N PHE A 53 2.49 2.67 2.14
CA PHE A 53 1.65 2.16 3.22
C PHE A 53 2.49 1.51 4.33
N VAL A 54 3.44 0.67 3.96
CA VAL A 54 4.31 0.00 4.93
C VAL A 54 5.11 1.04 5.72
N GLY A 55 5.59 2.09 5.06
CA GLY A 55 6.27 3.19 5.73
C GLY A 55 5.40 3.86 6.79
N LEU A 56 4.12 4.11 6.46
CA LEU A 56 3.18 4.69 7.41
C LEU A 56 2.92 3.77 8.59
N MET A 57 2.80 2.46 8.33
CA MET A 57 2.60 1.48 9.39
C MET A 57 3.81 1.39 10.31
N LEU A 58 5.00 1.47 9.75
CA LEU A 58 6.24 1.49 10.53
C LEU A 58 6.33 2.73 11.41
N ASP A 59 5.91 3.88 10.90
CA ASP A 59 5.85 5.11 11.69
C ASP A 59 4.87 4.96 12.86
N TRP A 60 3.71 4.35 12.61
CA TRP A 60 2.74 4.10 13.65
C TRP A 60 3.30 3.19 14.74
N ILE A 61 4.01 2.13 14.34
CA ILE A 61 4.67 1.21 15.28
C ILE A 61 5.76 1.95 16.08
N LYS A 62 6.54 2.78 15.40
CA LYS A 62 7.59 3.57 16.02
C LYS A 62 7.05 4.54 17.04
N ASP A 63 5.83 5.05 16.83
CA ASP A 63 5.15 5.95 17.75
C ASP A 63 4.34 5.19 18.82
N ASP A 64 4.81 4.01 19.20
CA ASP A 64 4.22 3.15 20.22
C ASP A 64 2.77 2.77 19.93
N MET A 65 2.41 2.70 18.64
CA MET A 65 1.08 2.33 18.17
C MET A 65 -0.02 3.26 18.71
N ARG A 66 0.30 4.53 18.88
CA ARG A 66 -0.66 5.54 19.28
C ARG A 66 -1.64 5.82 18.14
N GLY A 67 -2.87 6.02 18.51
CA GLY A 67 -3.94 6.28 17.57
C GLY A 67 -4.51 4.97 17.02
N ASP A 68 -5.58 5.13 16.27
CA ASP A 68 -6.36 4.02 15.76
C ASP A 68 -5.80 3.60 14.39
N PRO A 69 -5.32 2.35 14.23
CA PRO A 69 -4.81 1.88 12.95
C PRO A 69 -5.88 1.88 11.85
N GLU A 70 -7.16 1.71 12.20
CA GLU A 70 -8.23 1.77 11.22
C GLU A 70 -8.36 3.16 10.61
N LYS A 71 -8.17 4.20 11.42
CA LYS A 71 -8.16 5.58 10.93
C LYS A 71 -6.99 5.83 10.00
N LEU A 72 -5.82 5.26 10.31
CA LEU A 72 -4.65 5.38 9.46
C LEU A 72 -4.91 4.75 8.09
N VAL A 73 -5.47 3.55 8.08
CA VAL A 73 -5.81 2.85 6.84
C VAL A 73 -6.85 3.63 6.03
N ALA A 74 -7.88 4.15 6.70
CA ALA A 74 -8.93 4.92 6.03
C ALA A 74 -8.37 6.19 5.40
N ARG A 75 -7.49 6.89 6.10
CA ARG A 75 -6.84 8.10 5.56
C ARG A 75 -5.96 7.78 4.37
N PHE A 76 -5.21 6.69 4.45
CA PHE A 76 -4.39 6.23 3.34
C PHE A 76 -5.25 5.93 2.12
N ALA A 77 -6.36 5.22 2.32
CA ALA A 77 -7.28 4.90 1.23
C ALA A 77 -7.84 6.16 0.56
N LEU A 78 -8.19 7.18 1.34
CA LEU A 78 -8.67 8.45 0.79
C LEU A 78 -7.62 9.15 -0.06
N VAL A 79 -6.36 9.10 0.39
CA VAL A 79 -5.26 9.75 -0.34
C VAL A 79 -4.98 9.05 -1.66
N ILE A 80 -4.95 7.71 -1.65
CA ILE A 80 -4.48 6.96 -2.82
C ILE A 80 -5.55 6.68 -3.86
N HIS A 81 -6.84 6.76 -3.52
CA HIS A 81 -7.90 6.35 -4.45
C HIS A 81 -7.80 7.10 -5.78
N ASP A 82 -7.79 8.41 -5.75
CA ASP A 82 -7.68 9.23 -6.95
C ASP A 82 -6.29 9.11 -7.58
N ASP A 83 -5.27 8.96 -6.75
CA ASP A 83 -3.90 8.82 -7.23
C ASP A 83 -3.71 7.51 -8.00
N LEU A 84 -4.29 6.42 -7.52
CA LEU A 84 -4.25 5.14 -8.24
C LEU A 84 -4.94 5.25 -9.58
N LEU A 85 -6.11 5.85 -9.61
CA LEU A 85 -6.85 6.03 -10.85
C LEU A 85 -6.06 6.92 -11.82
N GLY A 86 -5.47 7.99 -11.33
CA GLY A 86 -4.62 8.87 -12.13
C GLY A 86 -3.40 8.16 -12.69
N ALA A 87 -2.74 7.34 -11.87
CA ALA A 87 -1.59 6.56 -12.32
C ALA A 87 -1.99 5.57 -13.40
N LEU A 88 -3.10 4.85 -13.20
CA LEU A 88 -3.60 3.90 -14.20
C LEU A 88 -3.90 4.60 -15.52
N ASN A 89 -4.51 5.79 -15.48
CA ASN A 89 -4.80 6.56 -16.68
C ASN A 89 -3.53 6.98 -17.42
N ARG A 90 -2.44 7.25 -16.69
CA ARG A 90 -1.16 7.62 -17.29
C ARG A 90 -0.48 6.43 -17.97
N PHE A 91 -0.66 5.24 -17.43
CA PHE A 91 -0.03 4.04 -17.95
C PHE A 91 -0.91 3.25 -18.91
N ARG A 92 -2.18 3.56 -19.00
CA ARG A 92 -3.10 2.81 -19.87
C ARG A 92 -2.69 2.92 -21.33
N VAL A 93 -2.82 1.81 -22.03
CA VAL A 93 -2.56 1.72 -23.46
C VAL A 93 -3.85 1.53 -24.26
N GLY A 94 -4.95 1.51 -23.56
CA GLY A 94 -6.26 1.37 -24.21
C GLY A 94 -7.43 1.58 -23.27
#